data_7203be460fab2b0bb828b1c805209dda
#
_entry.id   7203be460fab2b0bb828b1c805209dda
#
_cell.length_a   1.000
_cell.length_b   1.000
_cell.length_c   1.000
_cell.angle_alpha   90.00
_cell.angle_beta   90.00
_cell.angle_gamma   90.00
#
_symmetry.space_group_name_H-M   'P 1'
#
loop_
_entity.id
_entity.type
_entity.pdbx_description
1 polymer ?
#
loop_
_entity_poly.entity_id
_entity_poly.type
_entity_poly.pdbx_seq_one_letter_code
_entity_poly.pdbx_strand_id
1 'polypeptide(L)'
;MRLDVDFAITTYVEAVRIAVRADSSIKDLRDLNDKTIVTTTGTTSVQILRRNKRAENLNFREIMGKDHSDSFLMLESGRADAFVMDGSILAANIAKSQSPQNYKILDEVLSLEPIACMLRKDDPEFKKAVDDSIKRQIADGSLLELYNKWFMQPIPPTGVNLNMPLSEATQAAWEHPNNKPAEEYDVQ
;
A
#
# COMPACT_ATOMS: atom_id res chain seq x y z
N MET A 1 -8.87 -5.10 16.61
CA MET A 1 -8.94 -3.62 16.56
C MET A 1 -10.35 -3.05 16.49
N ARG A 2 -11.35 -3.73 15.90
CA ARG A 2 -12.76 -3.26 15.88
C ARG A 2 -13.52 -3.35 17.22
N LEU A 3 -12.95 -3.95 18.25
CA LEU A 3 -13.62 -4.04 19.54
C LEU A 3 -13.69 -2.70 20.27
N ASP A 4 -12.73 -1.80 20.02
CA ASP A 4 -12.56 -0.54 20.75
C ASP A 4 -12.86 0.71 19.90
N VAL A 5 -12.95 0.56 18.58
CA VAL A 5 -13.18 1.65 17.64
C VAL A 5 -14.12 1.22 16.50
N ASP A 6 -14.69 2.20 15.79
CA ASP A 6 -15.42 1.99 14.54
C ASP A 6 -14.64 2.59 13.36
N PHE A 7 -15.05 2.28 12.15
CA PHE A 7 -14.46 2.80 10.91
C PHE A 7 -15.55 3.29 9.98
N ALA A 8 -15.28 4.40 9.30
CA ALA A 8 -16.07 4.86 8.17
C ALA A 8 -15.95 3.88 6.99
N ILE A 9 -16.70 4.14 5.93
CA ILE A 9 -16.54 3.40 4.66
C ILE A 9 -15.14 3.62 4.09
N THR A 10 -14.65 2.61 3.36
CA THR A 10 -13.32 2.59 2.75
C THR A 10 -13.19 3.72 1.71
N THR A 11 -12.13 4.50 1.84
CA THR A 11 -11.80 5.60 0.92
C THR A 11 -10.70 5.22 -0.07
N TYR A 12 -9.88 4.25 0.25
CA TYR A 12 -8.78 3.77 -0.58
C TYR A 12 -8.46 2.31 -0.22
N VAL A 13 -8.06 1.51 -1.19
CA VAL A 13 -7.57 0.15 -0.95
C VAL A 13 -6.11 0.11 -1.31
N GLU A 14 -5.26 -0.01 -0.29
CA GLU A 14 -3.82 -0.14 -0.45
C GLU A 14 -3.46 -1.58 -0.80
N ALA A 15 -2.42 -1.74 -1.63
CA ALA A 15 -1.88 -3.04 -1.99
C ALA A 15 -0.44 -3.16 -1.48
N VAL A 16 -0.17 -4.15 -0.63
CA VAL A 16 1.20 -4.48 -0.25
C VAL A 16 1.87 -5.20 -1.42
N ARG A 17 3.01 -4.67 -1.87
CA ARG A 17 3.74 -5.10 -3.07
C ARG A 17 5.23 -5.24 -2.82
N ILE A 18 5.95 -5.60 -3.86
CA ILE A 18 7.40 -5.82 -3.85
C ILE A 18 8.04 -4.81 -4.80
N ALA A 19 8.99 -4.01 -4.30
CA ALA A 19 9.87 -3.21 -5.15
C ALA A 19 11.24 -3.85 -5.25
N VAL A 20 11.81 -3.78 -6.45
CA VAL A 20 13.15 -4.30 -6.76
C VAL A 20 13.89 -3.33 -7.68
N ARG A 21 15.20 -3.52 -7.83
CA ARG A 21 15.95 -2.82 -8.89
C ARG A 21 15.47 -3.28 -10.26
N ALA A 22 15.50 -2.40 -11.24
CA ALA A 22 14.99 -2.66 -12.58
C ALA A 22 15.68 -3.83 -13.29
N ASP A 23 16.97 -4.04 -13.01
CA ASP A 23 17.80 -5.14 -13.52
C ASP A 23 17.65 -6.45 -12.75
N SER A 24 16.83 -6.46 -11.68
CA SER A 24 16.60 -7.66 -10.86
C SER A 24 15.86 -8.75 -11.66
N SER A 25 16.27 -10.00 -11.45
CA SER A 25 15.58 -11.18 -11.96
C SER A 25 14.32 -11.57 -11.19
N ILE A 26 14.08 -10.95 -10.04
CA ILE A 26 12.90 -11.19 -9.19
C ILE A 26 11.65 -10.70 -9.93
N LYS A 27 10.65 -11.57 -10.10
CA LYS A 27 9.38 -11.30 -10.79
C LYS A 27 8.17 -11.46 -9.89
N ASP A 28 8.28 -12.30 -8.86
CA ASP A 28 7.20 -12.63 -7.94
C ASP A 28 7.73 -12.99 -6.54
N LEU A 29 6.81 -13.34 -5.63
CA LEU A 29 7.10 -13.74 -4.26
C LEU A 29 8.04 -14.95 -4.17
N ARG A 30 7.93 -15.92 -5.09
CA ARG A 30 8.72 -17.16 -5.06
C ARG A 30 10.19 -16.91 -5.38
N ASP A 31 10.46 -15.91 -6.20
CA ASP A 31 11.83 -15.51 -6.52
C ASP A 31 12.56 -14.84 -5.35
N LEU A 32 11.85 -14.54 -4.25
CA LEU A 32 12.46 -14.03 -3.01
C LEU A 32 13.25 -15.11 -2.26
N ASN A 33 13.12 -16.40 -2.64
CA ASN A 33 13.86 -17.46 -1.99
C ASN A 33 15.37 -17.21 -2.06
N ASP A 34 16.06 -17.41 -0.92
CA ASP A 34 17.50 -17.15 -0.74
C ASP A 34 17.96 -15.69 -0.98
N LYS A 35 17.03 -14.73 -0.98
CA LYS A 35 17.30 -13.29 -1.10
C LYS A 35 17.29 -12.58 0.26
N THR A 36 17.73 -11.34 0.27
CA THR A 36 17.61 -10.44 1.42
C THR A 36 16.48 -9.46 1.17
N ILE A 37 15.45 -9.50 2.01
CA ILE A 37 14.25 -8.69 1.87
C ILE A 37 14.20 -7.68 3.00
N VAL A 38 13.96 -6.41 2.66
CA VAL A 38 13.76 -5.35 3.65
C VAL A 38 12.28 -5.05 3.81
N THR A 39 11.89 -4.79 5.05
CA THR A 39 10.60 -4.19 5.44
C THR A 39 10.86 -3.04 6.41
N THR A 40 9.83 -2.23 6.71
CA THR A 40 9.96 -1.16 7.68
C THR A 40 9.44 -1.61 9.05
N THR A 41 10.20 -1.36 10.09
CA THR A 41 9.86 -1.72 11.48
C THR A 41 8.49 -1.16 11.88
N GLY A 42 7.66 -2.00 12.51
CA GLY A 42 6.37 -1.59 13.08
C GLY A 42 5.22 -1.48 12.09
N THR A 43 5.40 -1.91 10.82
CA THR A 43 4.35 -1.90 9.80
C THR A 43 3.64 -3.25 9.70
N THR A 44 2.42 -3.23 9.13
CA THR A 44 1.64 -4.44 8.81
C THR A 44 2.34 -5.31 7.77
N SER A 45 3.09 -4.70 6.86
CA SER A 45 3.86 -5.39 5.81
C SER A 45 4.84 -6.44 6.35
N VAL A 46 5.39 -6.25 7.57
CA VAL A 46 6.22 -7.26 8.25
C VAL A 46 5.44 -8.56 8.47
N GLN A 47 4.22 -8.45 8.97
CA GLN A 47 3.38 -9.62 9.26
C GLN A 47 2.88 -10.28 7.98
N ILE A 48 2.54 -9.47 6.96
CA ILE A 48 2.10 -9.92 5.65
C ILE A 48 3.22 -10.72 4.99
N LEU A 49 4.43 -10.18 4.92
CA LEU A 49 5.60 -10.86 4.37
C LEU A 49 5.85 -12.21 5.07
N ARG A 50 5.81 -12.23 6.41
CA ARG A 50 6.02 -13.46 7.19
C ARG A 50 4.91 -14.48 7.02
N ARG A 51 3.66 -14.03 6.83
CA ARG A 51 2.54 -14.92 6.51
C ARG A 51 2.75 -15.58 5.15
N ASN A 52 3.07 -14.80 4.13
CA ASN A 52 3.34 -15.30 2.78
C ASN A 52 4.58 -16.22 2.74
N LYS A 53 5.66 -15.87 3.48
CA LYS A 53 6.84 -16.74 3.65
C LYS A 53 6.47 -18.13 4.13
N ARG A 54 5.59 -18.21 5.14
CA ARG A 54 5.14 -19.50 5.71
C ARG A 54 4.22 -20.24 4.74
N ALA A 55 3.28 -19.54 4.10
CA ALA A 55 2.32 -20.15 3.19
C ALA A 55 3.00 -20.79 1.97
N GLU A 56 4.01 -20.13 1.40
CA GLU A 56 4.76 -20.60 0.23
C GLU A 56 6.04 -21.40 0.61
N ASN A 57 6.27 -21.62 1.92
CA ASN A 57 7.46 -22.33 2.43
C ASN A 57 8.79 -21.75 1.90
N LEU A 58 8.91 -20.40 1.88
CA LEU A 58 10.08 -19.71 1.37
C LEU A 58 11.16 -19.56 2.45
N ASN A 59 12.41 -19.52 2.02
CA ASN A 59 13.56 -19.23 2.86
C ASN A 59 14.29 -18.00 2.34
N PHE A 60 14.10 -16.84 2.98
CA PHE A 60 14.82 -15.59 2.71
C PHE A 60 15.26 -14.93 4.00
N ARG A 61 16.28 -14.09 3.90
CA ARG A 61 16.75 -13.27 5.00
C ARG A 61 15.90 -11.99 5.09
N GLU A 62 15.32 -11.73 6.26
CA GLU A 62 14.60 -10.49 6.55
C GLU A 62 15.51 -9.50 7.27
N ILE A 63 15.54 -8.26 6.79
CA ILE A 63 16.15 -7.13 7.47
C ILE A 63 15.12 -6.01 7.62
N MET A 64 15.34 -5.09 8.55
CA MET A 64 14.38 -4.03 8.84
C MET A 64 15.02 -2.67 8.79
N GLY A 65 14.40 -1.74 8.07
CA GLY A 65 14.70 -0.32 8.17
C GLY A 65 13.98 0.33 9.35
N LYS A 66 14.52 1.39 9.89
CA LYS A 66 13.92 2.18 10.98
C LYS A 66 12.72 2.99 10.51
N ASP A 67 12.73 3.42 9.25
CA ASP A 67 11.69 4.12 8.54
C ASP A 67 11.70 3.74 7.04
N HIS A 68 10.73 4.25 6.26
CA HIS A 68 10.58 3.89 4.84
C HIS A 68 11.75 4.36 3.98
N SER A 69 12.36 5.51 4.31
CA SER A 69 13.52 6.04 3.59
C SER A 69 14.76 5.19 3.84
N ASP A 70 14.98 4.77 5.09
CA ASP A 70 16.08 3.86 5.45
C ASP A 70 15.90 2.48 4.78
N SER A 71 14.67 1.96 4.75
CA SER A 71 14.35 0.71 4.05
C SER A 71 14.63 0.81 2.55
N PHE A 72 14.23 1.92 1.92
CA PHE A 72 14.49 2.16 0.50
C PHE A 72 16.00 2.32 0.22
N LEU A 73 16.73 3.00 1.09
CA LEU A 73 18.19 3.11 0.99
C LEU A 73 18.89 1.73 1.04
N MET A 74 18.36 0.78 1.80
CA MET A 74 18.89 -0.59 1.82
C MET A 74 18.69 -1.31 0.47
N LEU A 75 17.56 -1.08 -0.22
CA LEU A 75 17.35 -1.56 -1.59
C LEU A 75 18.32 -0.83 -2.56
N GLU A 76 18.39 0.48 -2.47
CA GLU A 76 19.21 1.34 -3.34
C GLU A 76 20.71 0.99 -3.25
N SER A 77 21.22 0.77 -2.03
CA SER A 77 22.63 0.41 -1.78
C SER A 77 22.97 -1.07 -2.06
N GLY A 78 21.98 -1.89 -2.45
CA GLY A 78 22.16 -3.32 -2.67
C GLY A 78 22.30 -4.16 -1.40
N ARG A 79 22.02 -3.60 -0.21
CA ARG A 79 21.97 -4.36 1.05
C ARG A 79 20.73 -5.27 1.13
N ALA A 80 19.67 -4.92 0.40
CA ALA A 80 18.50 -5.74 0.17
C ALA A 80 18.29 -5.97 -1.32
N ASP A 81 17.74 -7.12 -1.68
CA ASP A 81 17.36 -7.49 -3.04
C ASP A 81 15.97 -6.98 -3.39
N ALA A 82 15.08 -6.90 -2.40
CA ALA A 82 13.70 -6.42 -2.54
C ALA A 82 13.25 -5.65 -1.30
N PHE A 83 12.31 -4.70 -1.49
CA PHE A 83 11.62 -3.97 -0.44
C PHE A 83 10.13 -4.27 -0.52
N VAL A 84 9.56 -4.83 0.55
CA VAL A 84 8.13 -5.15 0.66
C VAL A 84 7.45 -4.11 1.53
N MET A 85 6.46 -3.41 0.95
CA MET A 85 5.74 -2.31 1.58
C MET A 85 4.45 -1.98 0.81
N ASP A 86 3.67 -1.07 1.33
CA ASP A 86 2.52 -0.46 0.66
C ASP A 86 2.93 0.13 -0.70
N GLY A 87 2.17 -0.16 -1.73
CA GLY A 87 2.49 0.26 -3.10
C GLY A 87 2.64 1.78 -3.25
N SER A 88 1.81 2.55 -2.54
CA SER A 88 1.90 4.01 -2.54
C SER A 88 3.20 4.52 -1.91
N ILE A 89 3.67 3.89 -0.84
CA ILE A 89 4.93 4.21 -0.17
C ILE A 89 6.12 3.82 -1.05
N LEU A 90 6.07 2.66 -1.72
CA LEU A 90 7.08 2.25 -2.68
C LEU A 90 7.18 3.24 -3.84
N ALA A 91 6.05 3.60 -4.46
CA ALA A 91 6.00 4.57 -5.54
C ALA A 91 6.56 5.94 -5.13
N ALA A 92 6.21 6.41 -3.92
CA ALA A 92 6.70 7.68 -3.40
C ALA A 92 8.22 7.69 -3.17
N ASN A 93 8.80 6.61 -2.65
CA ASN A 93 10.25 6.52 -2.46
C ASN A 93 10.99 6.42 -3.81
N ILE A 94 10.48 5.62 -4.74
CA ILE A 94 11.02 5.51 -6.10
C ILE A 94 10.99 6.88 -6.80
N ALA A 95 9.83 7.55 -6.79
CA ALA A 95 9.65 8.84 -7.46
C ALA A 95 10.53 9.96 -6.88
N LYS A 96 10.92 9.87 -5.60
CA LYS A 96 11.84 10.81 -4.93
C LYS A 96 13.31 10.45 -5.12
N SER A 97 13.64 9.26 -5.60
CA SER A 97 15.02 8.83 -5.82
C SER A 97 15.70 9.65 -6.93
N GLN A 98 17.02 9.64 -6.97
CA GLN A 98 17.76 10.32 -8.05
C GLN A 98 17.59 9.68 -9.41
N SER A 99 17.22 8.40 -9.46
CA SER A 99 17.08 7.60 -10.69
C SER A 99 15.89 6.66 -10.60
N PRO A 100 14.64 7.18 -10.66
CA PRO A 100 13.42 6.37 -10.52
C PRO A 100 13.34 5.18 -11.50
N GLN A 101 13.91 5.34 -12.71
CA GLN A 101 13.94 4.31 -13.75
C GLN A 101 14.77 3.07 -13.36
N ASN A 102 15.58 3.17 -12.31
CA ASN A 102 16.40 2.05 -11.82
C ASN A 102 15.62 1.10 -10.90
N TYR A 103 14.35 1.36 -10.67
CA TYR A 103 13.48 0.57 -9.79
C TYR A 103 12.17 0.24 -10.49
N LYS A 104 11.55 -0.85 -10.05
CA LYS A 104 10.20 -1.25 -10.46
C LYS A 104 9.45 -1.85 -9.28
N ILE A 105 8.14 -1.68 -9.28
CA ILE A 105 7.22 -2.36 -8.38
C ILE A 105 6.64 -3.53 -9.16
N LEU A 106 6.66 -4.73 -8.57
CA LEU A 106 6.10 -5.92 -9.20
C LEU A 106 4.57 -5.86 -9.18
N ASP A 107 3.93 -6.50 -10.16
CA ASP A 107 2.47 -6.51 -10.27
C ASP A 107 1.79 -7.34 -9.19
N GLU A 108 2.50 -8.33 -8.64
CA GLU A 108 1.97 -9.21 -7.60
C GLU A 108 1.56 -8.44 -6.35
N VAL A 109 0.36 -8.73 -5.86
CA VAL A 109 -0.22 -8.15 -4.65
C VAL A 109 -0.16 -9.18 -3.52
N LEU A 110 0.53 -8.84 -2.43
CA LEU A 110 0.68 -9.73 -1.27
C LEU A 110 -0.47 -9.62 -0.28
N SER A 111 -1.15 -8.49 -0.25
CA SER A 111 -2.33 -8.23 0.58
C SER A 111 -3.04 -6.97 0.09
N LEU A 112 -4.35 -6.91 0.27
CA LEU A 112 -5.16 -5.71 0.11
C LEU A 112 -5.57 -5.19 1.49
N GLU A 113 -5.37 -3.89 1.73
CA GLU A 113 -5.64 -3.25 3.00
C GLU A 113 -6.58 -2.05 2.80
N PRO A 114 -7.86 -2.12 3.27
CA PRO A 114 -8.78 -0.99 3.18
C PRO A 114 -8.36 0.12 4.13
N ILE A 115 -8.25 1.32 3.61
CA ILE A 115 -7.95 2.55 4.36
C ILE A 115 -9.24 3.30 4.61
N ALA A 116 -9.53 3.61 5.88
CA ALA A 116 -10.72 4.30 6.31
C ALA A 116 -10.45 5.19 7.52
N CYS A 117 -11.28 6.21 7.71
CA CYS A 117 -11.23 7.04 8.91
C CYS A 117 -11.64 6.21 10.13
N MET A 118 -10.81 6.19 11.15
CA MET A 118 -11.12 5.60 12.45
C MET A 118 -12.01 6.56 13.26
N LEU A 119 -13.07 6.04 13.81
CA LEU A 119 -14.10 6.78 14.52
C LEU A 119 -14.25 6.24 15.95
N ARG A 120 -14.80 7.08 16.83
CA ARG A 120 -15.22 6.65 18.16
C ARG A 120 -16.32 5.60 18.03
N LYS A 121 -16.20 4.54 18.84
CA LYS A 121 -17.22 3.50 18.94
C LYS A 121 -18.51 4.05 19.54
N ASP A 122 -19.62 3.42 19.21
CA ASP A 122 -20.96 3.75 19.75
C ASP A 122 -21.42 5.20 19.46
N ASP A 123 -20.97 5.75 18.32
CA ASP A 123 -21.41 7.05 17.82
C ASP A 123 -21.97 6.91 16.39
N PRO A 124 -23.19 6.35 16.25
CA PRO A 124 -23.78 6.08 14.95
C PRO A 124 -24.14 7.36 14.17
N GLU A 125 -24.42 8.47 14.85
CA GLU A 125 -24.75 9.73 14.21
C GLU A 125 -23.51 10.33 13.53
N PHE A 126 -22.38 10.35 14.23
CA PHE A 126 -21.12 10.84 13.66
C PHE A 126 -20.63 9.92 12.53
N LYS A 127 -20.70 8.59 12.74
CA LYS A 127 -20.37 7.63 11.68
C LYS A 127 -21.21 7.87 10.44
N LYS A 128 -22.52 8.03 10.60
CA LYS A 128 -23.42 8.30 9.48
C LYS A 128 -23.04 9.60 8.75
N ALA A 129 -22.72 10.66 9.48
CA ALA A 129 -22.33 11.95 8.89
C ALA A 129 -21.05 11.81 8.04
N VAL A 130 -20.04 11.08 8.54
CA VAL A 130 -18.78 10.81 7.80
C VAL A 130 -19.05 9.93 6.58
N ASP A 131 -19.77 8.83 6.74
CA ASP A 131 -20.11 7.91 5.65
C ASP A 131 -20.90 8.61 4.54
N ASP A 132 -21.90 9.42 4.90
CA ASP A 132 -22.70 10.19 3.94
C ASP A 132 -21.85 11.25 3.20
N SER A 133 -20.87 11.85 3.88
CA SER A 133 -19.94 12.78 3.25
C SER A 133 -19.06 12.09 2.22
N ILE A 134 -18.50 10.92 2.55
CA ILE A 134 -17.66 10.13 1.63
C ILE A 134 -18.49 9.67 0.43
N LYS A 135 -19.71 9.16 0.66
CA LYS A 135 -20.62 8.73 -0.42
C LYS A 135 -20.96 9.86 -1.40
N ARG A 136 -21.18 11.09 -0.88
CA ARG A 136 -21.39 12.27 -1.74
C ARG A 136 -20.17 12.54 -2.60
N GLN A 137 -18.97 12.50 -2.02
CA GLN A 137 -17.72 12.77 -2.76
C GLN A 137 -17.44 11.69 -3.81
N ILE A 138 -17.85 10.45 -3.57
CA ILE A 138 -17.81 9.39 -4.59
C ILE A 138 -18.80 9.72 -5.71
N ALA A 139 -20.04 10.08 -5.37
CA ALA A 139 -21.12 10.30 -6.32
C ALA A 139 -20.94 11.54 -7.18
N ASP A 140 -20.39 12.63 -6.63
CA ASP A 140 -20.13 13.88 -7.35
C ASP A 140 -18.76 13.93 -8.05
N GLY A 141 -17.91 12.88 -7.89
CA GLY A 141 -16.61 12.75 -8.52
C GLY A 141 -15.48 13.49 -7.80
N SER A 142 -15.74 14.25 -6.73
CA SER A 142 -14.71 15.03 -6.03
C SER A 142 -13.66 14.13 -5.36
N LEU A 143 -14.02 12.90 -4.94
CA LEU A 143 -13.03 11.94 -4.42
C LEU A 143 -12.06 11.47 -5.50
N LEU A 144 -12.54 11.26 -6.74
CA LEU A 144 -11.69 10.92 -7.88
C LEU A 144 -10.77 12.09 -8.26
N GLU A 145 -11.26 13.33 -8.20
CA GLU A 145 -10.43 14.52 -8.42
C GLU A 145 -9.31 14.63 -7.38
N LEU A 146 -9.61 14.37 -6.09
CA LEU A 146 -8.61 14.32 -5.03
C LEU A 146 -7.59 13.19 -5.26
N TYR A 147 -8.05 12.01 -5.67
CA TYR A 147 -7.16 10.91 -6.02
C TYR A 147 -6.21 11.32 -7.14
N ASN A 148 -6.73 11.83 -8.25
CA ASN A 148 -5.92 12.25 -9.39
C ASN A 148 -4.91 13.34 -9.02
N LYS A 149 -5.31 14.29 -8.17
CA LYS A 149 -4.43 15.37 -7.68
C LYS A 149 -3.21 14.82 -6.94
N TRP A 150 -3.38 13.78 -6.11
CA TRP A 150 -2.32 13.31 -5.23
C TRP A 150 -1.55 12.10 -5.77
N PHE A 151 -2.13 11.32 -6.68
CA PHE A 151 -1.53 10.11 -7.21
C PHE A 151 -1.14 10.19 -8.69
N MET A 152 -1.77 11.11 -9.47
CA MET A 152 -1.59 11.18 -10.91
C MET A 152 -1.02 12.52 -11.42
N GLN A 153 -0.81 13.48 -10.52
CA GLN A 153 -0.29 14.81 -10.87
C GLN A 153 0.95 15.14 -10.05
N PRO A 154 1.77 16.12 -10.49
CA PRO A 154 2.90 16.61 -9.72
C PRO A 154 2.49 17.19 -8.38
N ILE A 155 3.06 16.68 -7.29
CA ILE A 155 2.73 17.07 -5.91
C ILE A 155 3.61 18.24 -5.47
N PRO A 156 3.05 19.40 -5.08
CA PRO A 156 3.83 20.51 -4.54
C PRO A 156 4.52 20.15 -3.20
N PRO A 157 5.66 20.75 -2.86
CA PRO A 157 6.46 21.70 -3.66
C PRO A 157 7.47 20.99 -4.59
N THR A 158 7.66 19.68 -4.47
CA THR A 158 8.73 18.92 -5.14
C THR A 158 8.45 18.59 -6.59
N GLY A 159 7.19 18.64 -7.03
CA GLY A 159 6.78 18.25 -8.37
C GLY A 159 6.81 16.73 -8.64
N VAL A 160 7.01 15.91 -7.61
CA VAL A 160 7.00 14.45 -7.71
C VAL A 160 5.62 13.96 -8.12
N ASN A 161 5.55 13.08 -9.12
CA ASN A 161 4.32 12.40 -9.55
C ASN A 161 4.47 10.89 -9.27
N LEU A 162 3.51 10.29 -8.59
CA LEU A 162 3.54 8.87 -8.25
C LEU A 162 3.16 7.99 -9.45
N ASN A 163 2.42 8.53 -10.43
CA ASN A 163 1.90 7.79 -11.59
C ASN A 163 1.17 6.50 -11.18
N MET A 164 0.33 6.59 -10.17
CA MET A 164 -0.45 5.46 -9.66
C MET A 164 -1.91 5.59 -10.09
N PRO A 165 -2.32 4.93 -11.17
CA PRO A 165 -3.73 4.91 -11.56
C PRO A 165 -4.59 4.24 -10.50
N LEU A 166 -5.88 4.62 -10.46
CA LEU A 166 -6.85 4.06 -9.53
C LEU A 166 -6.92 2.54 -9.70
N SER A 167 -6.72 1.81 -8.61
CA SER A 167 -6.76 0.34 -8.63
C SER A 167 -8.20 -0.18 -8.76
N GLU A 168 -8.37 -1.36 -9.36
CA GLU A 168 -9.66 -2.03 -9.44
C GLU A 168 -10.27 -2.27 -8.06
N ALA A 169 -9.45 -2.59 -7.05
CA ALA A 169 -9.90 -2.78 -5.67
C ALA A 169 -10.46 -1.49 -5.06
N THR A 170 -9.83 -0.33 -5.31
CA THR A 170 -10.34 0.96 -4.86
C THR A 170 -11.62 1.35 -5.61
N GLN A 171 -11.64 1.13 -6.94
CA GLN A 171 -12.82 1.39 -7.75
C GLN A 171 -14.02 0.56 -7.28
N ALA A 172 -13.84 -0.73 -7.05
CA ALA A 172 -14.89 -1.63 -6.53
C ALA A 172 -15.39 -1.19 -5.14
N ALA A 173 -14.48 -0.70 -4.27
CA ALA A 173 -14.85 -0.17 -2.96
C ALA A 173 -15.70 1.12 -3.06
N TRP A 174 -15.52 1.93 -4.11
CA TRP A 174 -16.33 3.12 -4.36
C TRP A 174 -17.66 2.81 -5.04
N GLU A 175 -17.70 1.84 -5.95
CA GLU A 175 -18.93 1.36 -6.58
C GLU A 175 -19.88 0.70 -5.57
N HIS A 176 -19.31 0.02 -4.58
CA HIS A 176 -20.04 -0.66 -3.51
C HIS A 176 -19.54 -0.23 -2.13
N PRO A 177 -19.84 1.01 -1.68
CA PRO A 177 -19.31 1.58 -0.44
C PRO A 177 -19.56 0.68 0.78
N ASN A 178 -18.49 0.30 1.44
CA ASN A 178 -18.51 -0.63 2.57
C ASN A 178 -17.36 -0.31 3.55
N ASN A 179 -17.40 -0.94 4.72
CA ASN A 179 -16.34 -0.88 5.73
C ASN A 179 -15.83 -2.29 6.08
N LYS A 180 -15.71 -3.17 5.10
CA LYS A 180 -15.20 -4.54 5.28
C LYS A 180 -13.78 -4.52 5.84
N PRO A 181 -13.43 -5.49 6.70
CA PRO A 181 -12.05 -5.68 7.14
C PRO A 181 -11.17 -6.26 6.03
N ALA A 182 -9.84 -6.16 6.20
CA ALA A 182 -8.88 -6.61 5.21
C ALA A 182 -9.02 -8.10 4.83
N GLU A 183 -9.46 -8.93 5.78
CA GLU A 183 -9.66 -10.37 5.58
C GLU A 183 -10.79 -10.72 4.60
N GLU A 184 -11.66 -9.74 4.28
CA GLU A 184 -12.75 -9.90 3.29
C GLU A 184 -12.39 -9.34 1.90
N TYR A 185 -11.14 -8.87 1.71
CA TYR A 185 -10.61 -8.48 0.41
C TYR A 185 -9.78 -9.63 -0.17
N ASP A 186 -10.23 -10.18 -1.28
CA ASP A 186 -9.50 -11.24 -1.99
C ASP A 186 -8.34 -10.63 -2.79
N VAL A 187 -7.17 -11.23 -2.65
CA VAL A 187 -6.04 -11.02 -3.56
C VAL A 187 -6.21 -12.00 -4.71
N GLN A 188 -6.59 -11.49 -5.87
CA GLN A 188 -6.70 -12.27 -7.10
C GLN A 188 -5.33 -12.52 -7.74
#